data_74bb1ba8787e88dd67010b29d02d27e0
#
_entry.id   74bb1ba8787e88dd67010b29d02d27e0
#
_cell.length_a   1.000
_cell.length_b   1.000
_cell.length_c   1.000
_cell.angle_alpha   90.00
_cell.angle_beta   90.00
_cell.angle_gamma   90.00
#
_symmetry.space_group_name_H-M   'P 1'
#
loop_
_entity.id
_entity.type
_entity.pdbx_description
1 polymer ?
#
loop_
_entity_poly.entity_id
_entity_poly.type
_entity_poly.pdbx_seq_one_letter_code
_entity_poly.pdbx_strand_id
1 'polypeptide(L)'
;ASIKQESKPLILIDGMEGNIDKINPRDVESISVLKDASSAAIYGARAPFGVVLITTKKGESGKTQVNYNGRFSFSKPTTRTDFLTTGYDAAMLVDEFMRSYNGVTYTRLTSDDYKELEARRFDKTENPERPWTVVQNRGGVESYMYYANFDWYNYLFDHSRPTWDHNLSISGGNQKINYLLSGNYGTQDGIYRQNTDRHRTANLMAKVSADAYKWLTIKFMARLYDSKYTAPGVGHGYNIPSLTFHALPYMMPYNPDGTWVYQNPIQASGPSDGIHILIGDGTSKSIEENRYMTYSWSTIFKIMKGLTFTANYNFKHSTTDYMERSTRAKYSQYPGVEEVAQASWFSNKLAQEYEKSFYHNVDAYLNYDNTFNSHHIYAVAGFNYEQNHYKHHYATKLNIQSDNLNDFNLGEKGKDVTVQG
;
A
#
# COMPACT_ATOMS: atom_id res chain seq x y z
N ALA A 1 -1.92 17.09 -27.76
CA ALA A 1 -1.81 16.53 -26.40
C ALA A 1 -3.11 15.81 -26.09
N SER A 2 -3.03 14.52 -25.76
CA SER A 2 -4.21 13.73 -25.39
C SER A 2 -4.69 14.17 -24.01
N ILE A 3 -5.97 14.57 -23.91
CA ILE A 3 -6.65 14.96 -22.68
C ILE A 3 -6.71 13.80 -21.65
N LYS A 4 -6.32 12.59 -22.03
CA LYS A 4 -6.31 11.38 -21.19
C LYS A 4 -4.95 11.01 -20.59
N GLN A 5 -3.88 11.73 -20.88
CA GLN A 5 -2.57 11.45 -20.33
C GLN A 5 -2.39 12.22 -19.03
N GLU A 6 -2.15 11.52 -17.92
CA GLU A 6 -1.86 12.14 -16.62
C GLU A 6 -0.72 13.14 -16.78
N SER A 7 -0.99 14.40 -16.41
CA SER A 7 -0.05 15.52 -16.51
C SER A 7 1.00 15.44 -15.41
N LYS A 8 1.92 14.45 -15.49
CA LYS A 8 3.00 14.28 -14.51
C LYS A 8 4.31 14.84 -15.04
N PRO A 9 5.09 15.57 -14.22
CA PRO A 9 6.45 15.98 -14.59
C PRO A 9 7.37 14.76 -14.69
N LEU A 10 8.42 14.87 -15.48
CA LEU A 10 9.51 13.88 -15.50
C LEU A 10 10.32 14.02 -14.21
N ILE A 11 10.43 12.94 -13.43
CA ILE A 11 11.21 12.92 -12.18
C ILE A 11 12.52 12.20 -12.45
N LEU A 12 13.63 12.90 -12.25
CA LEU A 12 14.97 12.34 -12.37
C LEU A 12 15.67 12.33 -11.01
N ILE A 13 16.14 11.16 -10.59
CA ILE A 13 16.91 10.96 -9.37
C ILE A 13 18.35 10.63 -9.76
N ASP A 14 19.30 11.52 -9.45
CA ASP A 14 20.70 11.44 -9.89
C ASP A 14 20.82 11.20 -11.40
N GLY A 15 19.96 11.85 -12.21
CA GLY A 15 19.96 11.77 -13.66
C GLY A 15 19.14 10.60 -14.27
N MET A 16 18.62 9.67 -13.45
CA MET A 16 17.80 8.56 -13.91
C MET A 16 16.32 8.79 -13.58
N GLU A 17 15.44 8.40 -14.51
CA GLU A 17 14.00 8.42 -14.24
C GLU A 17 13.64 7.50 -13.07
N GLY A 18 12.92 8.06 -12.09
CA GLY A 18 12.58 7.38 -10.86
C GLY A 18 11.28 7.85 -10.23
N ASN A 19 10.89 7.19 -9.14
CA ASN A 19 9.73 7.56 -8.35
C ASN A 19 10.19 8.14 -7.00
N ILE A 20 9.69 9.32 -6.66
CA ILE A 20 10.03 10.03 -5.41
C ILE A 20 9.59 9.25 -4.17
N ASP A 21 8.52 8.46 -4.26
CA ASP A 21 8.00 7.67 -3.14
C ASP A 21 8.93 6.48 -2.77
N LYS A 22 9.89 6.18 -3.65
CA LYS A 22 10.82 5.04 -3.50
C LYS A 22 12.24 5.47 -3.12
N ILE A 23 12.39 6.68 -2.62
CA ILE A 23 13.65 7.20 -2.09
C ILE A 23 13.48 7.61 -0.64
N ASN A 24 14.51 7.34 0.17
CA ASN A 24 14.55 7.87 1.52
C ASN A 24 14.73 9.40 1.47
N PRO A 25 13.77 10.20 1.99
CA PRO A 25 13.90 11.67 1.96
C PRO A 25 15.16 12.22 2.64
N ARG A 26 15.73 11.47 3.60
CA ARG A 26 16.96 11.86 4.30
C ARG A 26 18.21 11.73 3.42
N ASP A 27 18.13 10.98 2.34
CA ASP A 27 19.22 10.85 1.37
C ASP A 27 19.19 11.94 0.31
N VAL A 28 18.14 12.78 0.27
CA VAL A 28 18.02 13.89 -0.67
C VAL A 28 18.90 15.04 -0.21
N GLU A 29 19.73 15.57 -1.12
CA GLU A 29 20.55 16.77 -0.95
C GLU A 29 19.80 18.01 -1.46
N SER A 30 19.23 17.92 -2.67
CA SER A 30 18.50 19.03 -3.29
C SER A 30 17.40 18.55 -4.25
N ILE A 31 16.40 19.40 -4.42
CA ILE A 31 15.34 19.23 -5.41
C ILE A 31 15.27 20.51 -6.24
N SER A 32 15.41 20.39 -7.56
CA SER A 32 15.27 21.47 -8.53
C SER A 32 14.12 21.19 -9.47
N VAL A 33 13.31 22.21 -9.75
CA VAL A 33 12.15 22.07 -10.65
C VAL A 33 12.34 22.95 -11.86
N LEU A 34 12.49 22.32 -13.05
CA LEU A 34 12.60 22.99 -14.34
C LEU A 34 11.19 23.16 -14.91
N LYS A 35 10.65 24.38 -14.83
CA LYS A 35 9.29 24.70 -15.28
C LYS A 35 9.28 25.28 -16.69
N ASP A 36 10.38 25.88 -17.14
CA ASP A 36 10.46 26.58 -18.40
C ASP A 36 10.80 25.63 -19.54
N ALA A 37 10.21 25.84 -20.69
CA ALA A 37 10.44 25.04 -21.89
C ALA A 37 11.92 25.03 -22.30
N SER A 38 12.64 26.15 -22.11
CA SER A 38 14.08 26.27 -22.42
C SER A 38 14.93 25.38 -21.51
N SER A 39 14.66 25.35 -20.21
CA SER A 39 15.40 24.54 -19.25
C SER A 39 15.08 23.04 -19.36
N ALA A 40 13.85 22.71 -19.76
CA ALA A 40 13.38 21.33 -19.97
C ALA A 40 13.70 20.81 -21.40
N ALA A 41 14.16 21.65 -22.33
CA ALA A 41 14.36 21.30 -23.74
C ALA A 41 15.34 20.13 -23.96
N ILE A 42 16.35 19.97 -23.10
CA ILE A 42 17.34 18.88 -23.17
C ILE A 42 16.69 17.49 -22.95
N TYR A 43 15.51 17.45 -22.33
CA TYR A 43 14.76 16.20 -22.08
C TYR A 43 13.70 15.92 -23.15
N GLY A 44 13.54 16.84 -24.13
CA GLY A 44 12.69 16.70 -25.32
C GLY A 44 11.23 16.37 -25.00
N ALA A 45 10.64 15.48 -25.78
CA ALA A 45 9.24 15.07 -25.66
C ALA A 45 8.90 14.32 -24.35
N ARG A 46 9.89 13.93 -23.57
CA ARG A 46 9.68 13.26 -22.27
C ARG A 46 9.28 14.22 -21.14
N ALA A 47 9.46 15.52 -21.33
CA ALA A 47 9.25 16.53 -20.29
C ALA A 47 8.21 17.61 -20.65
N PRO A 48 7.04 17.27 -21.21
CA PRO A 48 6.04 18.25 -21.62
C PRO A 48 5.44 19.04 -20.44
N PHE A 49 5.55 18.52 -19.23
CA PHE A 49 5.04 19.12 -17.99
C PHE A 49 6.15 19.55 -17.02
N GLY A 50 7.38 19.72 -17.53
CA GLY A 50 8.56 20.08 -16.76
C GLY A 50 9.32 18.88 -16.20
N VAL A 51 10.40 19.18 -15.48
CA VAL A 51 11.30 18.17 -14.91
C VAL A 51 11.56 18.48 -13.44
N VAL A 52 11.50 17.45 -12.61
CA VAL A 52 11.93 17.50 -11.21
C VAL A 52 13.25 16.75 -11.09
N LEU A 53 14.31 17.49 -10.78
CA LEU A 53 15.66 16.95 -10.58
C LEU A 53 15.88 16.74 -9.08
N ILE A 54 16.10 15.50 -8.67
CA ILE A 54 16.42 15.13 -7.29
C ILE A 54 17.88 14.71 -7.27
N THR A 55 18.68 15.42 -6.51
CA THR A 55 20.09 15.06 -6.26
C THR A 55 20.18 14.44 -4.87
N THR A 56 20.78 13.25 -4.77
CA THR A 56 21.01 12.61 -3.49
C THR A 56 22.39 12.95 -2.92
N LYS A 57 22.51 12.91 -1.59
CA LYS A 57 23.72 13.17 -0.85
C LYS A 57 24.89 12.34 -1.39
N LYS A 58 26.10 12.88 -1.21
CA LYS A 58 27.37 12.25 -1.60
C LYS A 58 28.33 12.27 -0.40
N GLY A 59 29.35 11.45 -0.47
CA GLY A 59 30.45 11.52 0.48
C GLY A 59 31.26 12.81 0.30
N GLU A 60 31.73 13.35 1.39
CA GLU A 60 32.60 14.53 1.41
C GLU A 60 34.00 14.17 1.96
N SER A 61 35.02 14.93 1.53
CA SER A 61 36.35 14.78 2.09
C SER A 61 36.38 15.17 3.56
N GLY A 62 36.91 14.29 4.40
CA GLY A 62 36.99 14.52 5.84
C GLY A 62 36.99 13.23 6.64
N LYS A 63 36.98 13.37 7.96
CA LYS A 63 36.87 12.22 8.88
C LYS A 63 35.54 11.51 8.66
N THR A 64 35.57 10.19 8.82
CA THR A 64 34.33 9.37 8.79
C THR A 64 33.34 9.88 9.83
N GLN A 65 32.11 10.14 9.36
CA GLN A 65 30.97 10.54 10.18
C GLN A 65 29.94 9.43 10.16
N VAL A 66 29.41 9.10 11.33
CA VAL A 66 28.32 8.16 11.51
C VAL A 66 27.14 8.92 12.09
N ASN A 67 26.00 8.88 11.38
CA ASN A 67 24.78 9.55 11.81
C ASN A 67 23.67 8.51 11.95
N TYR A 68 23.05 8.46 13.12
CA TYR A 68 21.87 7.67 13.37
C TYR A 68 20.70 8.57 13.72
N ASN A 69 19.54 8.28 13.15
CA ASN A 69 18.29 8.95 13.47
C ASN A 69 17.16 7.91 13.61
N GLY A 70 16.60 7.82 14.81
CA GLY A 70 15.41 7.02 15.10
C GLY A 70 14.20 7.92 15.28
N ARG A 71 13.06 7.53 14.71
CA ARG A 71 11.76 8.17 14.90
C ARG A 71 10.73 7.12 15.30
N PHE A 72 10.00 7.43 16.35
CA PHE A 72 8.82 6.71 16.76
C PHE A 72 7.64 7.67 16.80
N SER A 73 6.54 7.31 16.21
CA SER A 73 5.35 8.15 16.16
C SER A 73 4.06 7.33 16.19
N PHE A 74 3.00 7.97 16.64
CA PHE A 74 1.65 7.45 16.60
C PHE A 74 0.80 8.35 15.71
N SER A 75 0.08 7.75 14.78
CA SER A 75 -0.94 8.44 13.99
C SER A 75 -2.31 8.06 14.53
N LYS A 76 -3.21 9.06 14.61
CA LYS A 76 -4.62 8.83 15.00
C LYS A 76 -5.51 9.18 13.82
N PRO A 77 -6.65 8.49 13.63
CA PRO A 77 -7.67 8.89 12.69
C PRO A 77 -8.14 10.32 12.97
N THR A 78 -8.32 11.11 11.94
CA THR A 78 -8.93 12.45 12.03
C THR A 78 -10.45 12.40 11.90
N THR A 79 -11.00 11.25 11.57
CA THR A 79 -12.43 10.98 11.50
C THR A 79 -13.04 11.03 12.90
N ARG A 80 -14.24 11.58 13.03
CA ARG A 80 -15.02 11.49 14.28
C ARG A 80 -15.27 10.02 14.60
N THR A 81 -15.27 9.69 15.90
CA THR A 81 -15.48 8.33 16.41
C THR A 81 -16.74 8.20 17.24
N ASP A 82 -17.50 9.29 17.35
CA ASP A 82 -18.77 9.36 18.09
C ASP A 82 -19.95 8.88 17.24
N PHE A 83 -19.81 7.68 16.68
CA PHE A 83 -20.89 7.04 15.94
C PHE A 83 -22.04 6.64 16.87
N LEU A 84 -23.22 6.56 16.29
CA LEU A 84 -24.38 6.01 17.01
C LEU A 84 -24.14 4.53 17.29
N THR A 85 -24.08 4.16 18.58
CA THR A 85 -23.85 2.76 19.02
C THR A 85 -25.09 2.14 19.66
N THR A 86 -26.19 2.90 19.81
CA THR A 86 -27.44 2.43 20.37
C THR A 86 -28.25 1.69 19.31
N GLY A 87 -28.47 0.39 19.49
CA GLY A 87 -29.17 -0.46 18.53
C GLY A 87 -30.60 -0.01 18.27
N TYR A 88 -31.34 0.37 19.32
CA TYR A 88 -32.72 0.91 19.20
C TYR A 88 -32.76 2.15 18.30
N ASP A 89 -31.94 3.16 18.62
CA ASP A 89 -31.95 4.43 17.90
C ASP A 89 -31.47 4.27 16.46
N ALA A 90 -30.48 3.39 16.21
CA ALA A 90 -30.00 3.09 14.87
C ALA A 90 -31.08 2.39 14.02
N ALA A 91 -31.76 1.41 14.57
CA ALA A 91 -32.83 0.69 13.87
C ALA A 91 -34.00 1.63 13.52
N MET A 92 -34.44 2.46 14.48
CA MET A 92 -35.48 3.48 14.27
C MET A 92 -35.12 4.46 13.18
N LEU A 93 -33.90 5.00 13.24
CA LEU A 93 -33.41 6.00 12.29
C LEU A 93 -33.34 5.45 10.85
N VAL A 94 -32.80 4.24 10.70
CA VAL A 94 -32.68 3.57 9.39
C VAL A 94 -34.06 3.25 8.80
N ASP A 95 -34.99 2.76 9.62
CA ASP A 95 -36.33 2.46 9.16
C ASP A 95 -37.12 3.70 8.81
N GLU A 96 -36.94 4.81 9.53
CA GLU A 96 -37.55 6.10 9.20
C GLU A 96 -37.03 6.65 7.86
N PHE A 97 -35.71 6.59 7.62
CA PHE A 97 -35.13 6.99 6.35
C PHE A 97 -35.64 6.15 5.18
N MET A 98 -35.68 4.84 5.35
CA MET A 98 -36.12 3.95 4.28
C MET A 98 -37.63 4.08 4.01
N ARG A 99 -38.42 4.24 5.06
CA ARG A 99 -39.85 4.51 4.92
C ARG A 99 -40.13 5.85 4.19
N SER A 100 -39.34 6.86 4.49
CA SER A 100 -39.42 8.16 3.80
C SER A 100 -38.95 8.09 2.34
N TYR A 101 -37.98 7.20 2.03
CA TYR A 101 -37.41 7.06 0.69
C TYR A 101 -38.29 6.22 -0.24
N ASN A 102 -38.75 5.06 0.20
CA ASN A 102 -39.43 4.06 -0.65
C ASN A 102 -40.70 3.45 -0.03
N GLY A 103 -41.14 3.93 1.15
CA GLY A 103 -42.35 3.48 1.82
C GLY A 103 -42.23 2.19 2.63
N VAL A 104 -41.05 1.55 2.67
CA VAL A 104 -40.81 0.30 3.42
C VAL A 104 -39.72 0.48 4.47
N THR A 105 -39.68 -0.38 5.48
CA THR A 105 -38.60 -0.41 6.47
C THR A 105 -37.38 -1.14 5.91
N TYR A 106 -36.19 -0.75 6.36
CA TYR A 106 -34.96 -1.46 6.05
C TYR A 106 -34.80 -2.72 6.91
N THR A 107 -35.04 -2.56 8.21
CA THR A 107 -35.06 -3.69 9.14
C THR A 107 -36.38 -4.48 8.96
N ARG A 108 -36.36 -5.76 9.25
CA ARG A 108 -37.56 -6.61 9.32
C ARG A 108 -38.02 -6.79 10.75
N LEU A 109 -37.66 -5.86 11.63
CA LEU A 109 -37.98 -5.89 13.06
C LEU A 109 -39.48 -5.76 13.26
N THR A 110 -40.01 -6.63 14.11
CA THR A 110 -41.41 -6.55 14.60
C THR A 110 -41.51 -5.54 15.74
N SER A 111 -42.75 -5.22 16.14
CA SER A 111 -42.98 -4.40 17.32
C SER A 111 -42.41 -5.00 18.61
N ASP A 112 -42.32 -6.31 18.72
CA ASP A 112 -41.76 -6.99 19.89
C ASP A 112 -40.23 -6.93 19.84
N ASP A 113 -39.60 -6.99 18.66
CA ASP A 113 -38.16 -6.76 18.51
C ASP A 113 -37.77 -5.34 18.93
N TYR A 114 -38.60 -4.34 18.59
CA TYR A 114 -38.38 -2.96 19.05
C TYR A 114 -38.51 -2.80 20.56
N LYS A 115 -39.41 -3.53 21.22
CA LYS A 115 -39.48 -3.55 22.71
C LYS A 115 -38.23 -4.15 23.32
N GLU A 116 -37.69 -5.23 22.73
CA GLU A 116 -36.44 -5.84 23.16
C GLU A 116 -35.25 -4.89 22.99
N LEU A 117 -35.17 -4.18 21.88
CA LEU A 117 -34.15 -3.14 21.67
C LEU A 117 -34.31 -1.98 22.64
N GLU A 118 -35.53 -1.51 22.88
CA GLU A 118 -35.82 -0.42 23.83
C GLU A 118 -35.44 -0.80 25.26
N ALA A 119 -35.72 -2.03 25.68
CA ALA A 119 -35.35 -2.53 26.99
C ALA A 119 -33.84 -2.53 27.24
N ARG A 120 -33.03 -2.64 26.18
CA ARG A 120 -31.56 -2.63 26.22
C ARG A 120 -30.94 -1.29 25.80
N ARG A 121 -31.75 -0.31 25.46
CA ARG A 121 -31.30 0.97 24.84
C ARG A 121 -30.19 1.68 25.62
N PHE A 122 -30.18 1.57 26.94
CA PHE A 122 -29.20 2.24 27.80
C PHE A 122 -28.13 1.28 28.37
N ASP A 123 -28.10 0.02 27.91
CA ASP A 123 -27.07 -0.93 28.31
C ASP A 123 -25.77 -0.62 27.62
N LYS A 124 -24.79 -0.07 28.30
CA LYS A 124 -23.45 0.21 27.77
C LYS A 124 -22.60 -1.05 27.56
N THR A 125 -22.95 -2.11 28.28
CA THR A 125 -22.33 -3.43 28.21
C THR A 125 -23.44 -4.47 28.28
N GLU A 126 -23.17 -5.67 27.78
CA GLU A 126 -24.14 -6.75 27.81
C GLU A 126 -24.54 -7.11 29.25
N ASN A 127 -25.86 -7.17 29.49
CA ASN A 127 -26.40 -7.59 30.76
C ASN A 127 -26.75 -9.09 30.71
N PRO A 128 -26.19 -9.95 31.60
CA PRO A 128 -26.48 -11.38 31.60
C PRO A 128 -27.97 -11.74 31.76
N GLU A 129 -28.76 -10.90 32.40
CA GLU A 129 -30.21 -11.12 32.56
C GLU A 129 -31.02 -10.80 31.28
N ARG A 130 -30.46 -9.99 30.39
CA ARG A 130 -31.02 -9.64 29.08
C ARG A 130 -29.91 -9.58 28.02
N PRO A 131 -29.37 -10.73 27.59
CA PRO A 131 -28.25 -10.79 26.68
C PRO A 131 -28.58 -10.12 25.34
N TRP A 132 -27.55 -9.63 24.65
CA TRP A 132 -27.68 -8.95 23.38
C TRP A 132 -28.02 -9.89 22.23
N THR A 133 -27.66 -11.18 22.35
CA THR A 133 -28.05 -12.22 21.42
C THR A 133 -28.90 -13.25 22.16
N VAL A 134 -30.07 -13.54 21.61
CA VAL A 134 -31.00 -14.55 22.17
C VAL A 134 -31.39 -15.54 21.09
N VAL A 135 -31.75 -16.76 21.49
CA VAL A 135 -32.33 -17.76 20.59
C VAL A 135 -33.84 -17.68 20.71
N GLN A 136 -34.51 -17.49 19.59
CA GLN A 136 -35.97 -17.44 19.54
C GLN A 136 -36.51 -18.34 18.40
N ASN A 137 -37.66 -18.96 18.64
CA ASN A 137 -38.35 -19.67 17.58
C ASN A 137 -39.11 -18.65 16.70
N ARG A 138 -38.73 -18.56 15.44
CA ARG A 138 -39.35 -17.70 14.45
C ARG A 138 -39.84 -18.54 13.27
N GLY A 139 -41.14 -18.66 13.15
CA GLY A 139 -41.74 -19.45 12.07
C GLY A 139 -41.44 -20.96 12.14
N GLY A 140 -41.19 -21.50 13.33
CA GLY A 140 -40.90 -22.92 13.55
C GLY A 140 -39.42 -23.28 13.57
N VAL A 141 -38.52 -22.29 13.40
CA VAL A 141 -37.06 -22.48 13.40
C VAL A 141 -36.42 -21.67 14.53
N GLU A 142 -35.57 -22.32 15.33
CA GLU A 142 -34.73 -21.62 16.30
C GLU A 142 -33.70 -20.79 15.56
N SER A 143 -33.63 -19.48 15.89
CA SER A 143 -32.78 -18.53 15.20
C SER A 143 -32.11 -17.59 16.21
N TYR A 144 -30.88 -17.17 15.93
CA TYR A 144 -30.24 -16.09 16.66
C TYR A 144 -30.92 -14.76 16.32
N MET A 145 -31.28 -14.02 17.36
CA MET A 145 -31.85 -12.67 17.28
C MET A 145 -30.94 -11.70 18.04
N TYR A 146 -30.69 -10.52 17.46
CA TYR A 146 -29.70 -9.57 17.96
C TYR A 146 -30.37 -8.27 18.41
N TYR A 147 -30.07 -7.84 19.63
CA TYR A 147 -30.60 -6.64 20.26
C TYR A 147 -29.48 -5.86 20.98
N ALA A 148 -28.35 -5.69 20.30
CA ALA A 148 -27.14 -5.15 20.89
C ALA A 148 -27.07 -3.60 20.86
N ASN A 149 -26.08 -3.07 21.61
CA ASN A 149 -25.54 -1.72 21.48
C ASN A 149 -24.05 -1.82 21.14
N PHE A 150 -23.75 -2.38 19.99
CA PHE A 150 -22.38 -2.77 19.64
C PHE A 150 -21.63 -1.65 18.93
N ASP A 151 -20.41 -1.37 19.37
CA ASP A 151 -19.53 -0.36 18.79
C ASP A 151 -18.67 -0.97 17.68
N TRP A 152 -19.20 -0.98 16.47
CA TRP A 152 -18.55 -1.53 15.30
C TRP A 152 -17.28 -0.78 14.92
N TYR A 153 -17.24 0.55 15.11
CA TYR A 153 -16.05 1.32 14.75
C TYR A 153 -14.86 0.92 15.63
N ASN A 154 -15.06 0.90 16.94
CA ASN A 154 -14.01 0.50 17.88
C ASN A 154 -13.67 -0.99 17.81
N TYR A 155 -14.56 -1.83 17.30
CA TYR A 155 -14.32 -3.23 17.03
C TYR A 155 -13.42 -3.43 15.81
N LEU A 156 -13.66 -2.71 14.72
CA LEU A 156 -12.97 -2.87 13.43
C LEU A 156 -11.63 -2.13 13.38
N PHE A 157 -11.53 -0.96 14.02
CA PHE A 157 -10.43 -0.04 13.80
C PHE A 157 -9.69 0.33 15.08
N ASP A 158 -8.37 0.47 14.94
CA ASP A 158 -7.51 0.99 16.00
C ASP A 158 -7.47 2.51 16.01
N HIS A 159 -7.40 3.09 17.21
CA HIS A 159 -7.26 4.53 17.41
C HIS A 159 -5.83 5.03 17.28
N SER A 160 -4.85 4.15 17.26
CA SER A 160 -3.43 4.52 17.26
C SER A 160 -2.64 3.58 16.38
N ARG A 161 -1.91 4.15 15.42
CA ARG A 161 -1.06 3.43 14.48
C ARG A 161 0.40 3.77 14.78
N PRO A 162 1.17 2.85 15.35
CA PRO A 162 2.59 3.06 15.58
C PRO A 162 3.36 3.06 14.27
N THR A 163 4.34 3.95 14.19
CA THR A 163 5.29 4.02 13.08
C THR A 163 6.70 4.09 13.66
N TRP A 164 7.56 3.23 13.17
CA TRP A 164 8.99 3.19 13.50
C TRP A 164 9.80 3.49 12.25
N ASP A 165 10.82 4.30 12.39
CA ASP A 165 11.72 4.66 11.31
C ASP A 165 13.14 4.80 11.86
N HIS A 166 14.07 4.02 11.31
CA HIS A 166 15.47 4.00 11.69
C HIS A 166 16.32 4.31 10.48
N ASN A 167 17.19 5.30 10.59
CA ASN A 167 18.12 5.66 9.55
C ASN A 167 19.54 5.70 10.11
N LEU A 168 20.45 5.03 9.42
CA LEU A 168 21.91 5.06 9.70
C LEU A 168 22.62 5.51 8.44
N SER A 169 23.53 6.47 8.55
CA SER A 169 24.41 6.83 7.45
C SER A 169 25.86 6.95 7.90
N ILE A 170 26.75 6.53 7.03
CA ILE A 170 28.22 6.60 7.20
C ILE A 170 28.78 7.31 5.99
N SER A 171 29.46 8.41 6.17
CA SER A 171 30.10 9.17 5.09
C SER A 171 31.48 9.61 5.48
N GLY A 172 32.36 9.79 4.49
CA GLY A 172 33.70 10.27 4.70
C GLY A 172 34.52 10.20 3.43
N GLY A 173 35.81 10.50 3.57
CA GLY A 173 36.71 10.42 2.44
C GLY A 173 37.99 11.22 2.62
N ASN A 174 38.72 11.31 1.55
CA ASN A 174 39.91 12.12 1.44
C ASN A 174 39.97 12.84 0.07
N GLN A 175 41.05 13.44 -0.29
CA GLN A 175 41.19 14.15 -1.57
C GLN A 175 41.03 13.26 -2.81
N LYS A 176 41.12 11.91 -2.66
CA LYS A 176 41.04 10.99 -3.78
C LYS A 176 39.79 10.13 -3.78
N ILE A 177 39.25 9.80 -2.61
CA ILE A 177 38.09 8.87 -2.50
C ILE A 177 37.12 9.45 -1.51
N ASN A 178 35.86 9.54 -1.93
CA ASN A 178 34.72 9.91 -1.08
C ASN A 178 33.67 8.82 -1.13
N TYR A 179 33.04 8.53 0.01
CA TYR A 179 32.01 7.50 0.11
C TYR A 179 30.85 7.94 1.00
N LEU A 180 29.67 7.41 0.68
CA LEU A 180 28.47 7.47 1.50
C LEU A 180 27.80 6.09 1.47
N LEU A 181 27.46 5.60 2.64
CA LEU A 181 26.57 4.44 2.83
C LEU A 181 25.40 4.89 3.70
N SER A 182 24.16 4.69 3.26
CA SER A 182 22.95 5.00 4.01
C SER A 182 22.04 3.80 4.01
N GLY A 183 21.41 3.52 5.17
CA GLY A 183 20.38 2.52 5.35
C GLY A 183 19.21 3.08 6.13
N ASN A 184 17.99 2.80 5.65
CA ASN A 184 16.76 3.15 6.32
C ASN A 184 15.87 1.91 6.44
N TYR A 185 15.25 1.75 7.59
CA TYR A 185 14.22 0.74 7.81
C TYR A 185 13.03 1.37 8.52
N GLY A 186 11.85 1.20 7.94
CA GLY A 186 10.60 1.72 8.46
C GLY A 186 9.52 0.65 8.56
N THR A 187 8.64 0.78 9.53
CA THR A 187 7.42 -0.02 9.64
C THR A 187 6.28 0.84 10.15
N GLN A 188 5.12 0.67 9.57
CA GLN A 188 3.89 1.35 9.94
C GLN A 188 2.77 0.33 10.00
N ASP A 189 2.09 0.27 11.13
CA ASP A 189 0.86 -0.50 11.27
C ASP A 189 -0.32 0.28 10.72
N GLY A 190 -1.30 -0.44 10.17
CA GLY A 190 -2.50 0.12 9.58
C GLY A 190 -3.63 0.30 10.60
N ILE A 191 -4.86 0.30 10.09
CA ILE A 191 -6.04 0.69 10.88
C ILE A 191 -6.84 -0.49 11.42
N TYR A 192 -6.68 -1.68 10.85
CA TYR A 192 -7.48 -2.83 11.28
C TYR A 192 -6.99 -3.34 12.63
N ARG A 193 -7.92 -3.49 13.58
CA ARG A 193 -7.61 -4.00 14.92
C ARG A 193 -7.29 -5.49 14.90
N GLN A 194 -8.05 -6.25 14.13
CA GLN A 194 -7.83 -7.67 13.94
C GLN A 194 -7.06 -7.88 12.64
N ASN A 195 -6.00 -8.73 12.68
CA ASN A 195 -5.13 -8.95 11.53
C ASN A 195 -4.65 -7.64 10.90
N THR A 196 -4.02 -6.82 11.74
CA THR A 196 -3.55 -5.47 11.40
C THR A 196 -2.77 -5.46 10.10
N ASP A 197 -3.16 -4.59 9.20
CA ASP A 197 -2.40 -4.31 8.00
C ASP A 197 -1.08 -3.62 8.36
N ARG A 198 -0.01 -3.95 7.61
CA ARG A 198 1.34 -3.46 7.91
C ARG A 198 2.12 -3.14 6.66
N HIS A 199 2.74 -1.99 6.65
CA HIS A 199 3.69 -1.59 5.63
C HIS A 199 5.11 -1.55 6.20
N ARG A 200 6.04 -2.26 5.55
CA ARG A 200 7.48 -2.26 5.86
C ARG A 200 8.24 -1.71 4.68
N THR A 201 9.27 -0.92 4.94
CA THR A 201 10.16 -0.39 3.91
C THR A 201 11.61 -0.54 4.34
N ALA A 202 12.47 -0.87 3.41
CA ALA A 202 13.92 -0.83 3.59
C ALA A 202 14.55 -0.10 2.40
N ASN A 203 15.46 0.81 2.69
CA ASN A 203 16.25 1.53 1.71
C ASN A 203 17.73 1.34 2.02
N LEU A 204 18.52 1.07 0.99
CA LEU A 204 19.98 1.10 1.07
C LEU A 204 20.50 1.96 -0.07
N MET A 205 21.49 2.80 0.22
CA MET A 205 22.20 3.59 -0.77
C MET A 205 23.71 3.55 -0.47
N ALA A 206 24.47 3.26 -1.51
CA ALA A 206 25.92 3.34 -1.46
C ALA A 206 26.42 4.21 -2.61
N LYS A 207 27.28 5.15 -2.33
CA LYS A 207 27.97 5.99 -3.31
C LYS A 207 29.47 6.01 -3.04
N VAL A 208 30.24 5.86 -4.10
CA VAL A 208 31.69 6.01 -4.06
C VAL A 208 32.12 6.87 -5.25
N SER A 209 33.00 7.81 -5.01
CA SER A 209 33.68 8.60 -6.05
C SER A 209 35.17 8.54 -5.81
N ALA A 210 35.95 8.16 -6.82
CA ALA A 210 37.38 8.02 -6.73
C ALA A 210 38.08 8.76 -7.88
N ASP A 211 38.99 9.68 -7.56
CA ASP A 211 39.95 10.26 -8.49
C ASP A 211 41.15 9.32 -8.58
N ALA A 212 41.02 8.28 -9.46
CA ALA A 212 42.00 7.23 -9.64
C ALA A 212 43.33 7.83 -10.17
N TYR A 213 43.22 8.78 -11.08
CA TYR A 213 44.33 9.57 -11.61
C TYR A 213 43.89 11.02 -11.76
N LYS A 214 44.85 11.95 -11.97
CA LYS A 214 44.54 13.38 -12.22
C LYS A 214 43.58 13.57 -13.42
N TRP A 215 43.60 12.64 -14.35
CA TRP A 215 42.80 12.64 -15.57
C TRP A 215 41.61 11.68 -15.55
N LEU A 216 41.43 10.86 -14.48
CA LEU A 216 40.39 9.83 -14.40
C LEU A 216 39.65 9.87 -13.06
N THR A 217 38.36 10.14 -13.14
CA THR A 217 37.41 10.00 -12.01
C THR A 217 36.43 8.87 -12.29
N ILE A 218 36.23 7.96 -11.33
CA ILE A 218 35.26 6.87 -11.37
C ILE A 218 34.24 7.10 -10.28
N LYS A 219 32.95 6.99 -10.61
CA LYS A 219 31.84 7.09 -9.65
C LYS A 219 30.99 5.85 -9.75
N PHE A 220 30.55 5.33 -8.62
CA PHE A 220 29.62 4.24 -8.53
C PHE A 220 28.52 4.59 -7.53
N MET A 221 27.28 4.23 -7.88
CA MET A 221 26.11 4.32 -7.01
C MET A 221 25.29 3.05 -7.11
N ALA A 222 24.85 2.56 -5.96
CA ALA A 222 23.84 1.52 -5.86
C ALA A 222 22.73 2.00 -4.92
N ARG A 223 21.47 1.77 -5.30
CA ARG A 223 20.29 1.98 -4.46
C ARG A 223 19.40 0.76 -4.49
N LEU A 224 18.92 0.37 -3.34
CA LEU A 224 17.89 -0.64 -3.16
C LEU A 224 16.72 -0.02 -2.41
N TYR A 225 15.52 -0.23 -2.92
CA TYR A 225 14.26 -0.05 -2.20
C TYR A 225 13.54 -1.39 -2.15
N ASP A 226 13.12 -1.79 -0.97
CA ASP A 226 12.32 -2.98 -0.73
C ASP A 226 11.12 -2.58 0.12
N SER A 227 9.92 -2.96 -0.28
CA SER A 227 8.72 -2.73 0.52
C SER A 227 7.82 -3.95 0.52
N LYS A 228 7.17 -4.17 1.65
CA LYS A 228 6.15 -5.20 1.82
C LYS A 228 4.93 -4.62 2.51
N TYR A 229 3.79 -4.71 1.86
CA TYR A 229 2.49 -4.42 2.43
C TYR A 229 1.72 -5.72 2.63
N THR A 230 1.18 -5.92 3.82
CA THR A 230 0.33 -7.06 4.16
C THR A 230 -0.97 -6.51 4.72
N ALA A 231 -2.10 -6.99 4.22
CA ALA A 231 -3.43 -6.59 4.69
C ALA A 231 -4.37 -7.79 4.73
N PRO A 232 -5.49 -7.72 5.46
CA PRO A 232 -6.59 -8.65 5.30
C PRO A 232 -7.07 -8.69 3.84
N GLY A 233 -7.46 -9.84 3.35
CA GLY A 233 -7.87 -10.05 1.97
C GLY A 233 -9.30 -9.58 1.68
N VAL A 234 -9.56 -8.30 1.88
CA VAL A 234 -10.87 -7.68 1.61
C VAL A 234 -11.00 -7.11 0.18
N GLY A 235 -10.02 -7.40 -0.68
CA GLY A 235 -9.96 -6.90 -2.06
C GLY A 235 -9.56 -5.41 -2.16
N HIS A 236 -8.91 -5.03 -3.24
CA HIS A 236 -8.45 -3.66 -3.50
C HIS A 236 -9.58 -2.61 -3.68
N GLY A 237 -10.83 -3.00 -3.70
CA GLY A 237 -11.96 -2.11 -4.00
C GLY A 237 -12.88 -1.81 -2.83
N TYR A 238 -12.64 -2.39 -1.65
CA TYR A 238 -13.58 -2.20 -0.55
C TYR A 238 -13.31 -0.88 0.18
N ASN A 239 -14.31 -0.01 0.14
CA ASN A 239 -14.23 1.28 0.80
C ASN A 239 -14.43 1.11 2.31
N ILE A 240 -13.41 1.43 3.12
CA ILE A 240 -13.46 1.37 4.59
C ILE A 240 -14.73 2.02 5.18
N PRO A 241 -15.22 3.18 4.71
CA PRO A 241 -16.50 3.73 5.14
C PRO A 241 -17.67 2.76 4.98
N SER A 242 -17.71 1.92 3.94
CA SER A 242 -18.80 0.97 3.73
C SER A 242 -18.92 -0.05 4.86
N LEU A 243 -17.82 -0.41 5.51
CA LEU A 243 -17.81 -1.35 6.62
C LEU A 243 -18.59 -0.83 7.83
N THR A 244 -18.55 0.47 8.07
CA THR A 244 -19.28 1.09 9.19
C THR A 244 -20.71 1.42 8.86
N PHE A 245 -21.02 1.78 7.61
CA PHE A 245 -22.40 2.07 7.18
C PHE A 245 -23.30 0.85 7.22
N HIS A 246 -22.77 -0.32 6.90
CA HIS A 246 -23.54 -1.58 6.91
C HIS A 246 -23.44 -2.34 8.24
N ALA A 247 -22.78 -1.78 9.24
CA ALA A 247 -22.64 -2.37 10.57
C ALA A 247 -23.64 -1.74 11.54
N LEU A 248 -24.89 -2.20 11.52
CA LEU A 248 -25.90 -1.67 12.43
C LEU A 248 -25.64 -2.11 13.87
N PRO A 249 -25.68 -1.18 14.84
CA PRO A 249 -25.30 -1.44 16.23
C PRO A 249 -26.09 -2.54 16.94
N TYR A 250 -27.29 -2.88 16.49
CA TYR A 250 -28.05 -3.97 17.10
C TYR A 250 -27.53 -5.35 16.72
N MET A 251 -26.65 -5.45 15.73
CA MET A 251 -26.05 -6.72 15.29
C MET A 251 -24.72 -6.95 16.02
N MET A 252 -24.39 -8.24 16.20
CA MET A 252 -23.15 -8.70 16.83
C MET A 252 -22.20 -9.29 15.79
N PRO A 253 -20.88 -9.27 16.01
CA PRO A 253 -19.93 -9.97 15.12
C PRO A 253 -19.93 -11.49 15.32
N TYR A 254 -20.27 -11.96 16.53
CA TYR A 254 -20.27 -13.36 16.92
C TYR A 254 -21.58 -13.75 17.62
N ASN A 255 -21.95 -15.00 17.44
CA ASN A 255 -22.96 -15.67 18.26
C ASN A 255 -22.39 -16.10 19.62
N PRO A 256 -23.23 -16.43 20.62
CA PRO A 256 -22.75 -16.89 21.92
C PRO A 256 -21.93 -18.18 21.87
N ASP A 257 -22.06 -19.00 20.83
CA ASP A 257 -21.25 -20.19 20.57
C ASP A 257 -19.91 -19.92 19.87
N GLY A 258 -19.59 -18.64 19.60
CA GLY A 258 -18.38 -18.21 18.94
C GLY A 258 -18.40 -18.26 17.40
N THR A 259 -19.49 -18.69 16.80
CA THR A 259 -19.65 -18.64 15.34
C THR A 259 -19.85 -17.21 14.85
N TRP A 260 -19.40 -16.95 13.61
CA TRP A 260 -19.55 -15.62 13.01
C TRP A 260 -21.00 -15.31 12.63
N VAL A 261 -21.34 -14.02 12.64
CA VAL A 261 -22.63 -13.50 12.17
C VAL A 261 -22.44 -12.86 10.82
N TYR A 262 -23.18 -13.32 9.79
CA TYR A 262 -23.17 -12.70 8.46
C TYR A 262 -24.56 -12.29 8.02
N GLN A 263 -25.49 -13.21 7.95
CA GLN A 263 -26.86 -12.96 7.53
C GLN A 263 -27.84 -13.32 8.62
N ASN A 264 -28.92 -12.56 8.71
CA ASN A 264 -30.08 -12.91 9.46
C ASN A 264 -31.33 -12.58 8.62
N PRO A 265 -31.96 -13.58 7.99
CA PRO A 265 -33.10 -13.37 7.10
C PRO A 265 -34.31 -12.76 7.82
N ILE A 266 -34.36 -12.85 9.15
CA ILE A 266 -35.44 -12.34 9.98
C ILE A 266 -35.25 -10.86 10.29
N GLN A 267 -34.00 -10.41 10.51
CA GLN A 267 -33.66 -9.04 10.86
C GLN A 267 -33.01 -8.22 9.74
N ALA A 268 -33.08 -8.70 8.52
CA ALA A 268 -32.82 -8.08 7.22
C ALA A 268 -31.38 -7.98 6.75
N SER A 269 -30.38 -7.64 7.50
CA SER A 269 -29.04 -7.48 6.92
C SER A 269 -27.94 -8.05 7.81
N GLY A 270 -26.88 -8.51 7.16
CA GLY A 270 -25.68 -8.92 7.86
C GLY A 270 -24.79 -7.71 8.20
N PRO A 271 -24.08 -7.73 9.34
CA PRO A 271 -23.21 -6.65 9.72
C PRO A 271 -22.03 -6.55 8.73
N SER A 272 -21.70 -5.33 8.31
CA SER A 272 -20.56 -5.03 7.42
C SER A 272 -20.50 -5.92 6.17
N ASP A 273 -21.63 -6.36 5.63
CA ASP A 273 -21.72 -7.31 4.52
C ASP A 273 -20.86 -8.59 4.73
N GLY A 274 -20.57 -8.96 5.97
CA GLY A 274 -19.71 -10.07 6.37
C GLY A 274 -18.21 -9.82 6.24
N ILE A 275 -17.79 -8.65 5.82
CA ILE A 275 -16.36 -8.32 5.61
C ILE A 275 -15.55 -8.38 6.90
N HIS A 276 -16.18 -8.08 8.04
CA HIS A 276 -15.56 -8.27 9.34
C HIS A 276 -15.06 -9.70 9.58
N ILE A 277 -15.67 -10.71 8.95
CA ILE A 277 -15.22 -12.11 9.01
C ILE A 277 -13.88 -12.24 8.27
N LEU A 278 -13.78 -11.69 7.03
CA LEU A 278 -12.54 -11.74 6.25
C LEU A 278 -11.38 -11.00 6.93
N ILE A 279 -11.70 -9.94 7.68
CA ILE A 279 -10.71 -9.23 8.49
C ILE A 279 -10.33 -10.05 9.73
N GLY A 280 -11.30 -10.67 10.38
CA GLY A 280 -11.15 -11.29 11.69
C GLY A 280 -10.57 -12.71 11.67
N ASP A 281 -10.91 -13.53 10.69
CA ASP A 281 -10.51 -14.94 10.63
C ASP A 281 -9.02 -15.14 10.26
N GLY A 282 -8.40 -14.15 9.58
CA GLY A 282 -6.98 -14.15 9.22
C GLY A 282 -6.60 -15.10 8.07
N THR A 283 -7.55 -15.82 7.49
CA THR A 283 -7.29 -16.72 6.36
C THR A 283 -7.25 -15.98 5.03
N SER A 284 -8.07 -14.93 4.89
CA SER A 284 -8.05 -14.01 3.76
C SER A 284 -6.97 -12.95 3.93
N LYS A 285 -6.08 -12.80 2.94
CA LYS A 285 -4.98 -11.84 3.00
C LYS A 285 -4.51 -11.38 1.63
N SER A 286 -3.98 -10.18 1.57
CA SER A 286 -3.21 -9.67 0.43
C SER A 286 -1.78 -9.33 0.87
N ILE A 287 -0.83 -9.60 -0.01
CA ILE A 287 0.59 -9.30 0.19
C ILE A 287 1.09 -8.67 -1.09
N GLU A 288 1.71 -7.49 -0.98
CA GLU A 288 2.39 -6.82 -2.07
C GLU A 288 3.84 -6.58 -1.69
N GLU A 289 4.76 -7.09 -2.50
CA GLU A 289 6.21 -6.90 -2.34
C GLU A 289 6.76 -6.15 -3.55
N ASN A 290 7.39 -5.01 -3.28
CA ASN A 290 8.03 -4.21 -4.31
C ASN A 290 9.53 -4.12 -4.05
N ARG A 291 10.33 -4.41 -5.06
CA ARG A 291 11.79 -4.26 -5.00
C ARG A 291 12.31 -3.48 -6.20
N TYR A 292 13.11 -2.44 -5.92
CA TYR A 292 13.74 -1.60 -6.91
C TYR A 292 15.23 -1.52 -6.64
N MET A 293 16.02 -1.94 -7.62
CA MET A 293 17.47 -1.86 -7.60
C MET A 293 17.93 -0.91 -8.70
N THR A 294 18.78 0.03 -8.35
CA THR A 294 19.37 0.98 -9.29
C THR A 294 20.88 0.98 -9.12
N TYR A 295 21.59 0.82 -10.22
CA TYR A 295 23.04 0.91 -10.26
C TYR A 295 23.43 1.96 -11.28
N SER A 296 24.38 2.82 -10.94
CA SER A 296 24.95 3.82 -11.83
C SER A 296 26.46 3.75 -11.76
N TRP A 297 27.07 3.63 -12.92
CA TRP A 297 28.52 3.71 -13.09
C TRP A 297 28.82 4.89 -13.98
N SER A 298 29.77 5.77 -13.56
CA SER A 298 30.20 6.94 -14.31
C SER A 298 31.72 6.99 -14.36
N THR A 299 32.26 7.16 -15.54
CA THR A 299 33.70 7.35 -15.77
C THR A 299 33.90 8.68 -16.46
N ILE A 300 34.75 9.53 -15.90
CA ILE A 300 35.05 10.88 -16.39
C ILE A 300 36.54 10.96 -16.72
N PHE A 301 36.83 11.20 -17.98
CA PHE A 301 38.18 11.45 -18.50
C PHE A 301 38.37 12.95 -18.70
N LYS A 302 39.32 13.53 -18.00
CA LYS A 302 39.80 14.93 -18.21
C LYS A 302 40.88 14.87 -19.27
N ILE A 303 40.51 15.07 -20.55
CA ILE A 303 41.40 14.87 -21.71
C ILE A 303 42.44 15.99 -21.80
N MET A 304 41.98 17.22 -21.63
CA MET A 304 42.80 18.44 -21.60
C MET A 304 42.04 19.55 -20.90
N LYS A 305 42.69 20.70 -20.68
CA LYS A 305 42.03 21.85 -20.10
C LYS A 305 40.77 22.22 -20.85
N GLY A 306 39.63 22.22 -20.16
CA GLY A 306 38.32 22.51 -20.71
C GLY A 306 37.64 21.35 -21.42
N LEU A 307 38.32 20.22 -21.74
CA LEU A 307 37.73 19.10 -22.45
C LEU A 307 37.63 17.86 -21.58
N THR A 308 36.40 17.36 -21.36
CA THR A 308 36.13 16.13 -20.64
C THR A 308 35.29 15.19 -21.50
N PHE A 309 35.55 13.87 -21.34
CA PHE A 309 34.68 12.81 -21.85
C PHE A 309 34.06 12.10 -20.67
N THR A 310 32.73 11.93 -20.68
CA THR A 310 32.00 11.21 -19.65
C THR A 310 31.25 10.03 -20.28
N ALA A 311 31.39 8.87 -19.68
CA ALA A 311 30.60 7.68 -20.02
C ALA A 311 29.85 7.21 -18.78
N ASN A 312 28.54 7.06 -18.89
CA ASN A 312 27.66 6.58 -17.82
C ASN A 312 26.97 5.29 -18.29
N TYR A 313 26.86 4.34 -17.39
CA TYR A 313 25.99 3.19 -17.54
C TYR A 313 25.05 3.11 -16.33
N ASN A 314 23.77 3.08 -16.62
CA ASN A 314 22.72 3.01 -15.62
C ASN A 314 21.90 1.74 -15.84
N PHE A 315 21.66 1.03 -14.76
CA PHE A 315 20.84 -0.18 -14.74
C PHE A 315 19.79 -0.08 -13.65
N LYS A 316 18.53 -0.34 -13.99
CA LYS A 316 17.43 -0.43 -13.04
C LYS A 316 16.72 -1.76 -13.22
N HIS A 317 16.52 -2.45 -12.12
CA HIS A 317 15.72 -3.67 -12.04
C HIS A 317 14.60 -3.47 -11.01
N SER A 318 13.38 -3.75 -11.42
CA SER A 318 12.24 -3.71 -10.50
C SER A 318 11.42 -4.99 -10.60
N THR A 319 10.91 -5.42 -9.45
CA THR A 319 9.92 -6.49 -9.33
C THR A 319 8.78 -6.03 -8.45
N THR A 320 7.56 -6.38 -8.84
CA THR A 320 6.37 -6.33 -7.99
C THR A 320 5.81 -7.75 -7.93
N ASP A 321 5.60 -8.25 -6.73
CA ASP A 321 4.95 -9.54 -6.46
C ASP A 321 3.71 -9.26 -5.62
N TYR A 322 2.54 -9.54 -6.18
CA TYR A 322 1.27 -9.38 -5.50
C TYR A 322 0.57 -10.72 -5.38
N MET A 323 0.13 -11.04 -4.18
CA MET A 323 -0.69 -12.21 -3.88
C MET A 323 -1.96 -11.78 -3.16
N GLU A 324 -3.10 -12.26 -3.63
CA GLU A 324 -4.38 -12.14 -2.94
C GLU A 324 -4.96 -13.54 -2.69
N ARG A 325 -5.21 -13.85 -1.44
CA ARG A 325 -5.95 -15.02 -1.00
C ARG A 325 -7.28 -14.56 -0.41
N SER A 326 -8.37 -14.99 -1.02
CA SER A 326 -9.72 -14.82 -0.51
C SER A 326 -10.29 -16.18 -0.15
N THR A 327 -10.85 -16.33 1.02
CA THR A 327 -11.47 -17.56 1.52
C THR A 327 -12.97 -17.36 1.65
N ARG A 328 -13.71 -18.45 1.75
CA ARG A 328 -15.15 -18.39 2.02
C ARG A 328 -15.37 -18.13 3.52
N ALA A 329 -16.22 -17.15 3.82
CA ALA A 329 -16.64 -16.92 5.20
C ALA A 329 -17.62 -18.00 5.65
N LYS A 330 -17.33 -18.61 6.78
CA LYS A 330 -18.25 -19.51 7.50
C LYS A 330 -18.98 -18.69 8.56
N TYR A 331 -20.26 -18.96 8.73
CA TYR A 331 -21.10 -18.23 9.69
C TYR A 331 -22.25 -19.11 10.17
N SER A 332 -23.02 -18.66 11.13
CA SER A 332 -24.21 -19.35 11.61
C SER A 332 -25.38 -18.38 11.75
N GLN A 333 -26.53 -18.75 11.23
CA GLN A 333 -27.81 -18.07 11.46
C GLN A 333 -28.63 -18.80 12.52
N TYR A 334 -28.40 -20.10 12.64
CA TYR A 334 -29.20 -21.01 13.45
C TYR A 334 -28.28 -21.76 14.42
N PRO A 335 -28.67 -21.96 15.68
CA PRO A 335 -27.86 -22.72 16.61
C PRO A 335 -27.45 -24.09 16.08
N GLY A 336 -26.14 -24.37 16.11
CA GLY A 336 -25.60 -25.66 15.68
C GLY A 336 -25.54 -25.87 14.16
N VAL A 337 -25.84 -24.87 13.32
CA VAL A 337 -25.79 -24.96 11.85
C VAL A 337 -24.71 -24.02 11.33
N GLU A 338 -23.64 -24.58 10.75
CA GLU A 338 -22.62 -23.78 10.05
C GLU A 338 -23.02 -23.64 8.57
N GLU A 339 -22.98 -22.42 8.06
CA GLU A 339 -23.25 -22.07 6.67
C GLU A 339 -22.02 -21.42 6.04
N VAL A 340 -21.99 -21.38 4.72
CA VAL A 340 -20.91 -20.76 3.94
C VAL A 340 -21.48 -19.63 3.11
N ALA A 341 -20.92 -18.43 3.27
CA ALA A 341 -21.35 -17.25 2.53
C ALA A 341 -21.16 -17.42 1.01
N GLN A 342 -22.20 -17.06 0.25
CA GLN A 342 -22.26 -17.25 -1.21
C GLN A 342 -22.06 -15.93 -1.99
N ALA A 343 -21.92 -14.79 -1.34
CA ALA A 343 -21.69 -13.53 -2.04
C ALA A 343 -20.36 -13.56 -2.83
N SER A 344 -20.30 -12.82 -3.93
CA SER A 344 -19.16 -12.85 -4.86
C SER A 344 -17.84 -12.44 -4.23
N TRP A 345 -17.86 -11.57 -3.22
CA TRP A 345 -16.66 -11.15 -2.49
C TRP A 345 -16.10 -12.22 -1.52
N PHE A 346 -16.86 -13.28 -1.25
CA PHE A 346 -16.39 -14.47 -0.52
C PHE A 346 -15.91 -15.59 -1.46
N SER A 347 -15.49 -15.25 -2.65
CA SER A 347 -14.98 -16.24 -3.59
C SER A 347 -13.71 -16.89 -3.02
N ASN A 348 -13.68 -18.23 -2.95
CA ASN A 348 -12.47 -18.95 -2.61
C ASN A 348 -11.48 -18.85 -3.77
N LYS A 349 -10.58 -17.86 -3.72
CA LYS A 349 -9.70 -17.45 -4.81
C LYS A 349 -8.26 -17.30 -4.32
N LEU A 350 -7.32 -17.76 -5.13
CA LEU A 350 -5.92 -17.37 -5.08
C LEU A 350 -5.58 -16.63 -6.37
N ALA A 351 -5.09 -15.41 -6.25
CA ALA A 351 -4.55 -14.64 -7.37
C ALA A 351 -3.10 -14.27 -7.09
N GLN A 352 -2.25 -14.34 -8.11
CA GLN A 352 -0.87 -13.88 -8.08
C GLN A 352 -0.58 -13.06 -9.32
N GLU A 353 0.11 -11.94 -9.10
CA GLU A 353 0.57 -11.04 -10.14
C GLU A 353 2.05 -10.78 -9.93
N TYR A 354 2.83 -10.96 -10.98
CA TYR A 354 4.26 -10.74 -10.96
C TYR A 354 4.67 -9.85 -12.11
N GLU A 355 5.24 -8.70 -11.76
CA GLU A 355 5.82 -7.77 -12.70
C GLU A 355 7.32 -7.73 -12.56
N LYS A 356 8.02 -7.62 -13.68
CA LYS A 356 9.46 -7.49 -13.74
C LYS A 356 9.89 -6.54 -14.85
N SER A 357 10.75 -5.59 -14.51
CA SER A 357 11.31 -4.66 -15.49
C SER A 357 12.82 -4.57 -15.35
N PHE A 358 13.49 -4.51 -16.53
CA PHE A 358 14.89 -4.21 -16.66
C PHE A 358 15.05 -2.98 -17.55
N TYR A 359 15.72 -1.97 -17.04
CA TYR A 359 16.03 -0.76 -17.80
C TYR A 359 17.53 -0.56 -17.85
N HIS A 360 18.03 -0.35 -19.05
CA HIS A 360 19.43 -0.03 -19.34
C HIS A 360 19.51 1.33 -19.98
N ASN A 361 20.46 2.14 -19.57
CA ASN A 361 20.76 3.41 -20.18
C ASN A 361 22.29 3.59 -20.28
N VAL A 362 22.75 4.01 -21.43
CA VAL A 362 24.14 4.37 -21.73
C VAL A 362 24.19 5.80 -22.22
N ASP A 363 24.95 6.65 -21.54
CA ASP A 363 25.24 8.00 -21.95
C ASP A 363 26.75 8.14 -22.19
N ALA A 364 27.13 8.71 -23.32
CA ALA A 364 28.52 9.05 -23.58
C ALA A 364 28.58 10.44 -24.22
N TYR A 365 29.32 11.37 -23.63
CA TYR A 365 29.40 12.73 -24.12
C TYR A 365 30.74 13.41 -23.87
N LEU A 366 31.09 14.26 -24.83
CA LEU A 366 32.20 15.22 -24.75
C LEU A 366 31.63 16.56 -24.31
N ASN A 367 32.25 17.17 -23.33
CA ASN A 367 31.94 18.51 -22.85
C ASN A 367 33.21 19.38 -22.99
N TYR A 368 33.08 20.47 -23.74
CA TYR A 368 34.13 21.51 -23.85
C TYR A 368 33.66 22.79 -23.17
N ASP A 369 34.39 23.26 -22.19
CA ASP A 369 34.11 24.46 -21.41
C ASP A 369 35.43 25.22 -21.17
N ASN A 370 35.63 26.28 -21.93
CA ASN A 370 36.86 27.05 -21.79
C ASN A 370 36.64 28.54 -22.10
N THR A 371 37.41 29.38 -21.43
CA THR A 371 37.40 30.84 -21.58
C THR A 371 38.71 31.29 -22.20
N PHE A 372 38.64 32.00 -23.31
CA PHE A 372 39.74 32.63 -24.05
C PHE A 372 39.57 34.14 -23.97
N ASN A 373 40.39 34.81 -23.18
CA ASN A 373 40.23 36.23 -22.89
C ASN A 373 38.79 36.57 -22.41
N SER A 374 38.04 37.31 -23.21
CA SER A 374 36.63 37.69 -22.93
C SER A 374 35.59 36.71 -23.56
N HIS A 375 36.01 35.67 -24.29
CA HIS A 375 35.12 34.74 -24.97
C HIS A 375 35.03 33.42 -24.21
N HIS A 376 33.83 33.07 -23.78
CA HIS A 376 33.53 31.77 -23.15
C HIS A 376 32.89 30.87 -24.19
N ILE A 377 33.46 29.69 -24.41
CA ILE A 377 32.97 28.68 -25.34
C ILE A 377 32.54 27.48 -24.54
N TYR A 378 31.25 27.13 -24.68
CA TYR A 378 30.67 25.92 -24.14
C TYR A 378 30.04 25.09 -25.23
N ALA A 379 30.43 23.82 -25.35
CA ALA A 379 29.89 22.89 -26.34
C ALA A 379 29.74 21.48 -25.76
N VAL A 380 28.65 20.80 -26.10
CA VAL A 380 28.39 19.40 -25.69
C VAL A 380 28.01 18.62 -26.95
N ALA A 381 28.61 17.44 -27.11
CA ALA A 381 28.21 16.46 -28.11
C ALA A 381 28.14 15.09 -27.46
N GLY A 382 27.04 14.35 -27.65
CA GLY A 382 26.86 13.10 -26.95
C GLY A 382 25.94 12.12 -27.66
N PHE A 383 25.93 10.93 -27.11
CA PHE A 383 25.10 9.80 -27.48
C PHE A 383 24.37 9.26 -26.28
N ASN A 384 23.09 8.94 -26.45
CA ASN A 384 22.26 8.28 -25.46
C ASN A 384 21.61 7.03 -26.06
N TYR A 385 21.58 5.95 -25.31
CA TYR A 385 20.87 4.74 -25.64
C TYR A 385 20.08 4.26 -24.40
N GLU A 386 18.80 3.94 -24.63
CA GLU A 386 17.90 3.43 -23.59
C GLU A 386 17.20 2.17 -24.09
N GLN A 387 17.07 1.18 -23.18
CA GLN A 387 16.29 -0.02 -23.40
C GLN A 387 15.50 -0.37 -22.15
N ASN A 388 14.23 -0.68 -22.32
CA ASN A 388 13.37 -1.22 -21.26
C ASN A 388 12.80 -2.56 -21.70
N HIS A 389 12.90 -3.55 -20.82
CA HIS A 389 12.29 -4.85 -20.99
C HIS A 389 11.34 -5.11 -19.83
N TYR A 390 10.05 -5.26 -20.14
CA TYR A 390 8.99 -5.48 -19.15
C TYR A 390 8.35 -6.84 -19.36
N LYS A 391 8.08 -7.54 -18.24
CA LYS A 391 7.29 -8.78 -18.21
C LYS A 391 6.25 -8.67 -17.13
N HIS A 392 5.06 -9.15 -17.43
CA HIS A 392 3.94 -9.22 -16.52
C HIS A 392 3.33 -10.61 -16.61
N HIS A 393 3.01 -11.20 -15.46
CA HIS A 393 2.30 -12.48 -15.36
C HIS A 393 1.20 -12.32 -14.32
N TYR A 394 0.01 -12.73 -14.69
CA TYR A 394 -1.12 -12.81 -13.79
C TYR A 394 -1.71 -14.21 -13.84
N ALA A 395 -1.99 -14.79 -12.68
CA ALA A 395 -2.66 -16.06 -12.56
C ALA A 395 -3.73 -16.00 -11.47
N THR A 396 -4.89 -16.60 -11.72
CA THR A 396 -5.92 -16.74 -10.72
C THR A 396 -6.48 -18.16 -10.73
N LYS A 397 -6.82 -18.67 -9.57
CA LYS A 397 -7.42 -19.98 -9.39
C LYS A 397 -8.52 -19.90 -8.35
N LEU A 398 -9.64 -20.52 -8.66
CA LEU A 398 -10.80 -20.62 -7.78
C LEU A 398 -10.86 -21.98 -7.08
N ASN A 399 -11.66 -22.04 -6.01
CA ASN A 399 -11.96 -23.26 -5.26
C ASN A 399 -10.71 -23.98 -4.75
N ILE A 400 -9.83 -23.22 -4.12
CA ILE A 400 -8.66 -23.77 -3.43
C ILE A 400 -9.13 -24.66 -2.27
N GLN A 401 -8.68 -25.90 -2.23
CA GLN A 401 -9.15 -26.92 -1.27
C GLN A 401 -8.67 -26.69 0.17
N SER A 402 -7.69 -25.84 0.38
CA SER A 402 -7.16 -25.50 1.71
C SER A 402 -7.24 -24.00 1.97
N ASP A 403 -7.77 -23.61 3.13
CA ASP A 403 -7.81 -22.20 3.54
C ASP A 403 -6.44 -21.68 4.02
N ASN A 404 -5.55 -22.60 4.41
CA ASN A 404 -4.24 -22.26 4.98
C ASN A 404 -3.06 -22.39 3.97
N LEU A 405 -3.27 -23.02 2.82
CA LEU A 405 -2.23 -23.22 1.82
C LEU A 405 -2.54 -22.42 0.55
N ASN A 406 -1.54 -21.65 0.11
CA ASN A 406 -1.64 -20.79 -1.07
C ASN A 406 -0.90 -21.47 -2.25
N ASP A 407 -1.48 -22.51 -2.81
CA ASP A 407 -0.93 -23.25 -3.94
C ASP A 407 -1.99 -23.45 -5.03
N PHE A 408 -1.65 -23.08 -6.26
CA PHE A 408 -2.52 -23.25 -7.43
C PHE A 408 -2.87 -24.71 -7.72
N ASN A 409 -2.03 -25.66 -7.33
CA ASN A 409 -2.28 -27.07 -7.51
C ASN A 409 -3.44 -27.59 -6.64
N LEU A 410 -3.81 -26.86 -5.58
CA LEU A 410 -4.93 -27.18 -4.70
C LEU A 410 -6.28 -26.68 -5.24
N GLY A 411 -6.30 -26.00 -6.37
CA GLY A 411 -7.54 -25.55 -6.99
C GLY A 411 -8.26 -26.65 -7.74
N GLU A 412 -9.55 -26.43 -8.00
CA GLU A 412 -10.40 -27.38 -8.71
C GLU A 412 -9.84 -27.71 -10.11
N LYS A 413 -9.70 -28.98 -10.44
CA LYS A 413 -9.21 -29.42 -11.75
C LYS A 413 -10.22 -29.05 -12.85
N GLY A 414 -9.73 -28.46 -13.93
CA GLY A 414 -10.52 -28.19 -15.14
C GLY A 414 -11.32 -26.89 -15.16
N LYS A 415 -11.26 -26.07 -14.09
CA LYS A 415 -11.85 -24.73 -14.06
C LYS A 415 -10.74 -23.67 -13.84
N ASP A 416 -10.63 -22.84 -14.82
CA ASP A 416 -10.09 -21.49 -14.88
C ASP A 416 -8.79 -21.20 -14.13
N VAL A 417 -7.68 -21.50 -14.79
CA VAL A 417 -6.46 -20.71 -14.65
C VAL A 417 -6.53 -19.65 -15.76
N THR A 418 -6.86 -18.42 -15.43
CA THR A 418 -6.62 -17.30 -16.36
C THR A 418 -5.16 -16.93 -16.23
N VAL A 419 -4.35 -17.20 -17.24
CA VAL A 419 -2.96 -16.73 -17.34
C VAL A 419 -2.94 -15.65 -18.40
N GLN A 420 -2.55 -14.44 -18.03
CA GLN A 420 -2.21 -13.35 -18.96
C GLN A 420 -0.71 -13.13 -18.86
N GLY A 421 -0.02 -13.16 -19.97
CA GLY A 421 1.41 -12.90 -20.07
C GLY A 421 1.73 -11.78 -21.03
#